data_4f8d532e21d8efb016d7fbf839b50274
#
_entry.id   4f8d532e21d8efb016d7fbf839b50274
#
_cell.length_a   1.000
_cell.length_b   1.000
_cell.length_c   1.000
_cell.angle_alpha   90.00
_cell.angle_beta   90.00
_cell.angle_gamma   90.00
#
_symmetry.space_group_name_H-M   'P 1'
#
loop_
_entity.id
_entity.type
_entity.pdbx_description
1 polymer ?
#
loop_
_entity_poly.entity_id
_entity_poly.type
_entity_poly.pdbx_seq_one_letter_code
_entity_poly.pdbx_strand_id
1 'polypeptide(L)'
;MGLDMYLNKKTYVKQWDHQSPEEKYEVVVTKGGKPVDGIKASRVKYIEEEVGYWRKANQIHRWFVENVQDGIDNCGDYYVERNQLQELLDLCKIVRADHSQAEELLPSASGFFFGGTDYDEWYYNDIENTISVLEDALEDKNGEYYYTSSW
;
A
#
# COMPACT_ATOMS: atom_id res chain seq x y z
N MET A 1 -3.35 13.21 -15.36
CA MET A 1 -2.81 13.73 -14.09
C MET A 1 -3.85 13.58 -13.00
N GLY A 2 -3.41 13.30 -11.80
CA GLY A 2 -4.26 13.10 -10.64
C GLY A 2 -3.48 12.39 -9.56
N LEU A 3 -4.00 12.38 -8.35
CA LEU A 3 -3.39 11.65 -7.24
C LEU A 3 -3.65 10.15 -7.42
N ASP A 4 -2.62 9.41 -7.73
CA ASP A 4 -2.59 7.95 -7.74
C ASP A 4 -1.73 7.48 -6.57
N MET A 5 -2.23 6.48 -5.82
CA MET A 5 -1.62 6.05 -4.57
C MET A 5 -1.47 4.53 -4.58
N TYR A 6 -0.35 4.05 -4.09
CA TYR A 6 0.03 2.64 -4.15
C TYR A 6 0.52 2.15 -2.79
N LEU A 7 0.04 0.99 -2.39
CA LEU A 7 0.64 0.21 -1.31
C LEU A 7 1.26 -1.03 -1.93
N ASN A 8 2.57 -1.14 -1.80
CA ASN A 8 3.35 -2.23 -2.37
C ASN A 8 3.90 -3.11 -1.25
N LYS A 9 3.92 -4.41 -1.52
CA LYS A 9 4.52 -5.41 -0.64
C LYS A 9 5.78 -5.94 -1.27
N LYS A 10 6.91 -5.87 -0.55
CA LYS A 10 8.18 -6.48 -0.97
C LYS A 10 8.44 -7.73 -0.17
N THR A 11 8.68 -8.84 -0.85
CA THR A 11 9.08 -10.10 -0.25
C THR A 11 10.50 -10.42 -0.68
N TYR A 12 11.38 -10.62 0.32
CA TYR A 12 12.76 -11.01 0.06
C TYR A 12 12.84 -12.48 -0.29
N VAL A 13 13.28 -12.78 -1.52
CA VAL A 13 13.30 -14.14 -2.06
C VAL A 13 14.69 -14.60 -2.47
N LYS A 14 15.73 -13.81 -2.16
CA LYS A 14 17.12 -14.13 -2.48
C LYS A 14 17.52 -15.46 -1.83
N GLN A 15 18.06 -16.38 -2.63
CA GLN A 15 18.58 -17.64 -2.12
C GLN A 15 20.00 -17.50 -1.63
N TRP A 16 20.31 -18.16 -0.53
CA TRP A 16 21.63 -18.23 0.07
C TRP A 16 22.03 -19.69 0.32
N ASP A 17 23.32 -20.01 0.17
CA ASP A 17 23.81 -21.38 0.29
C ASP A 17 23.62 -21.97 1.69
N HIS A 18 23.59 -21.11 2.72
CA HIS A 18 23.40 -21.55 4.12
C HIS A 18 21.95 -21.86 4.50
N GLN A 19 20.98 -21.52 3.63
CA GLN A 19 19.58 -21.81 3.89
C GLN A 19 19.28 -23.29 3.68
N SER A 20 18.37 -23.84 4.51
CA SER A 20 17.81 -25.17 4.26
C SER A 20 16.90 -25.16 3.01
N PRO A 21 16.67 -26.30 2.37
CA PRO A 21 15.76 -26.35 1.19
C PRO A 21 14.37 -25.77 1.47
N GLU A 22 13.84 -25.96 2.68
CA GLU A 22 12.50 -25.45 3.06
C GLU A 22 12.46 -23.94 3.20
N GLU A 23 13.60 -23.29 3.44
CA GLU A 23 13.71 -21.84 3.58
C GLU A 23 13.94 -21.12 2.26
N LYS A 24 14.31 -21.85 1.21
CA LYS A 24 14.62 -21.25 -0.10
C LYS A 24 13.38 -21.04 -0.93
N TYR A 25 13.23 -19.80 -1.42
CA TYR A 25 12.27 -19.51 -2.46
C TYR A 25 12.80 -20.00 -3.82
N GLU A 26 11.92 -20.57 -4.63
CA GLU A 26 12.21 -20.85 -6.02
C GLU A 26 11.43 -19.86 -6.89
N VAL A 27 12.18 -19.05 -7.67
CA VAL A 27 11.59 -18.02 -8.53
C VAL A 27 11.76 -18.44 -9.99
N VAL A 28 10.65 -18.46 -10.73
CA VAL A 28 10.63 -18.77 -12.16
C VAL A 28 10.00 -17.59 -12.89
N VAL A 29 10.67 -17.06 -13.90
CA VAL A 29 10.16 -15.95 -14.72
C VAL A 29 10.00 -16.41 -16.15
N THR A 30 8.79 -16.29 -16.68
CA THR A 30 8.46 -16.60 -18.06
C THR A 30 7.79 -15.41 -18.74
N LYS A 31 7.93 -15.35 -20.05
CA LYS A 31 7.23 -14.38 -20.90
C LYS A 31 6.66 -15.13 -22.12
N GLY A 32 5.36 -15.02 -22.32
CA GLY A 32 4.69 -15.76 -23.39
C GLY A 32 4.81 -17.29 -23.25
N GLY A 33 4.88 -17.79 -22.01
CA GLY A 33 5.02 -19.22 -21.72
C GLY A 33 6.44 -19.78 -21.87
N LYS A 34 7.42 -18.95 -22.18
CA LYS A 34 8.83 -19.35 -22.35
C LYS A 34 9.74 -18.70 -21.32
N PRO A 35 10.84 -19.38 -20.92
CA PRO A 35 11.84 -18.77 -20.06
C PRO A 35 12.34 -17.44 -20.61
N VAL A 36 12.57 -16.47 -19.71
CA VAL A 36 13.04 -15.13 -20.08
C VAL A 36 14.57 -15.08 -20.07
N ASP A 37 15.16 -14.64 -21.20
CA ASP A 37 16.58 -14.31 -21.25
C ASP A 37 16.87 -13.02 -20.50
N GLY A 38 18.02 -12.93 -19.83
CA GLY A 38 18.46 -11.74 -19.11
C GLY A 38 17.98 -11.61 -17.67
N ILE A 39 16.97 -12.36 -17.26
CA ILE A 39 16.57 -12.49 -15.86
C ILE A 39 16.99 -13.86 -15.36
N LYS A 40 17.89 -13.89 -14.37
CA LYS A 40 18.32 -15.14 -13.74
C LYS A 40 17.70 -15.26 -12.37
N ALA A 41 17.02 -16.37 -12.11
CA ALA A 41 16.32 -16.62 -10.84
C ALA A 41 17.24 -16.44 -9.62
N SER A 42 18.50 -16.89 -9.73
CA SER A 42 19.50 -16.74 -8.64
C SER A 42 19.85 -15.28 -8.29
N ARG A 43 19.53 -14.32 -9.17
CA ARG A 43 19.80 -12.90 -8.97
C ARG A 43 18.58 -12.12 -8.48
N VAL A 44 17.41 -12.75 -8.42
CA VAL A 44 16.20 -12.10 -7.94
C VAL A 44 16.26 -11.95 -6.43
N LYS A 45 16.22 -10.73 -5.93
CA LYS A 45 16.27 -10.43 -4.49
C LYS A 45 14.89 -10.25 -3.90
N TYR A 46 14.04 -9.49 -4.57
CA TYR A 46 12.71 -9.13 -4.10
C TYR A 46 11.66 -9.40 -5.17
N ILE A 47 10.49 -9.77 -4.69
CA ILE A 47 9.26 -9.70 -5.47
C ILE A 47 8.46 -8.55 -4.88
N GLU A 48 8.03 -7.62 -5.73
CA GLU A 48 7.20 -6.49 -5.35
C GLU A 48 5.80 -6.66 -5.94
N GLU A 49 4.79 -6.59 -5.06
CA GLU A 49 3.39 -6.74 -5.42
C GLU A 49 2.64 -5.45 -5.10
N GLU A 50 1.80 -4.97 -6.01
CA GLU A 50 0.85 -3.90 -5.72
C GLU A 50 -0.34 -4.53 -4.99
N VAL A 51 -0.42 -4.31 -3.68
CA VAL A 51 -1.47 -4.87 -2.83
C VAL A 51 -2.61 -3.90 -2.57
N GLY A 52 -2.41 -2.62 -2.85
CA GLY A 52 -3.42 -1.59 -2.74
C GLY A 52 -3.23 -0.47 -3.74
N TYR A 53 -4.33 0.02 -4.27
CA TYR A 53 -4.37 1.15 -5.18
C TYR A 53 -5.55 2.06 -4.85
N TRP A 54 -5.31 3.36 -4.85
CA TRP A 54 -6.34 4.38 -4.71
C TRP A 54 -6.13 5.47 -5.75
N ARG A 55 -7.22 6.09 -6.13
CA ARG A 55 -7.18 7.27 -6.97
C ARG A 55 -7.94 8.40 -6.29
N LYS A 56 -7.26 9.51 -6.06
CA LYS A 56 -7.82 10.72 -5.45
C LYS A 56 -8.44 10.52 -4.06
N ALA A 57 -8.06 9.47 -3.34
CA ALA A 57 -8.46 9.24 -1.95
C ALA A 57 -7.63 10.14 -1.03
N ASN A 58 -7.88 11.45 -1.07
CA ASN A 58 -7.03 12.43 -0.42
C ASN A 58 -7.01 12.32 1.12
N GLN A 59 -8.09 11.85 1.76
CA GLN A 59 -8.13 11.58 3.18
C GLN A 59 -7.16 10.45 3.59
N ILE A 60 -7.02 9.44 2.75
CA ILE A 60 -6.08 8.33 2.97
C ILE A 60 -4.65 8.79 2.70
N HIS A 61 -4.44 9.53 1.60
CA HIS A 61 -3.14 10.12 1.30
C HIS A 61 -2.64 11.03 2.42
N ARG A 62 -3.50 11.91 2.93
CA ARG A 62 -3.18 12.80 4.06
C ARG A 62 -2.73 11.98 5.27
N TRP A 63 -3.43 10.91 5.59
CA TRP A 63 -3.05 10.06 6.70
C TRP A 63 -1.63 9.48 6.53
N PHE A 64 -1.31 8.97 5.33
CA PHE A 64 0.04 8.47 5.04
C PHE A 64 1.10 9.58 5.13
N VAL A 65 0.83 10.74 4.57
CA VAL A 65 1.77 11.88 4.63
C VAL A 65 2.06 12.26 6.08
N GLU A 66 1.02 12.40 6.91
CA GLU A 66 1.17 12.83 8.30
C GLU A 66 1.78 11.75 9.21
N ASN A 67 1.46 10.47 9.01
CA ASN A 67 1.83 9.40 9.93
C ASN A 67 3.01 8.54 9.46
N VAL A 68 3.32 8.52 8.17
CA VAL A 68 4.35 7.68 7.58
C VAL A 68 5.47 8.50 6.94
N GLN A 69 5.15 9.65 6.36
CA GLN A 69 6.08 10.48 5.59
C GLN A 69 6.59 11.72 6.34
N ASP A 70 6.38 11.79 7.66
CA ASP A 70 6.78 12.93 8.50
C ASP A 70 6.26 14.28 7.97
N GLY A 71 5.10 14.29 7.35
CA GLY A 71 4.47 15.49 6.78
C GLY A 71 5.04 15.92 5.43
N ILE A 72 5.93 15.14 4.82
CA ILE A 72 6.60 15.48 3.55
C ILE A 72 5.88 14.78 2.39
N ASP A 73 5.19 15.54 1.55
CA ASP A 73 4.47 15.02 0.38
C ASP A 73 5.31 15.27 -0.90
N ASN A 74 6.17 14.31 -1.21
CA ASN A 74 7.16 14.42 -2.29
C ASN A 74 7.14 13.28 -3.30
N CYS A 75 6.07 12.48 -3.35
CA CYS A 75 5.97 11.28 -4.20
C CYS A 75 7.09 10.25 -3.95
N GLY A 76 7.69 10.23 -2.77
CA GLY A 76 8.71 9.27 -2.38
C GLY A 76 8.12 7.89 -2.09
N ASP A 77 9.02 6.93 -1.88
CA ASP A 77 8.69 5.56 -1.51
C ASP A 77 9.00 5.37 -0.01
N TYR A 78 7.99 5.12 0.81
CA TYR A 78 8.10 5.14 2.25
C TYR A 78 7.72 3.81 2.89
N TYR A 79 8.60 3.29 3.72
CA TYR A 79 8.35 2.09 4.52
C TYR A 79 7.19 2.31 5.49
N VAL A 80 6.26 1.36 5.53
CA VAL A 80 5.10 1.39 6.42
C VAL A 80 5.15 0.20 7.37
N GLU A 81 5.11 0.46 8.66
CA GLU A 81 5.06 -0.60 9.67
C GLU A 81 3.67 -1.25 9.72
N ARG A 82 3.63 -2.52 10.10
CA ARG A 82 2.36 -3.26 10.21
C ARG A 82 1.40 -2.62 11.20
N ASN A 83 1.91 -2.13 12.32
CA ASN A 83 1.09 -1.43 13.32
C ASN A 83 0.49 -0.14 12.76
N GLN A 84 1.19 0.57 11.89
CA GLN A 84 0.64 1.75 11.20
C GLN A 84 -0.51 1.36 10.27
N LEU A 85 -0.38 0.27 9.51
CA LEU A 85 -1.48 -0.24 8.69
C LEU A 85 -2.68 -0.65 9.55
N GLN A 86 -2.44 -1.26 10.71
CA GLN A 86 -3.51 -1.62 11.64
C GLN A 86 -4.21 -0.37 12.20
N GLU A 87 -3.47 0.67 12.54
CA GLU A 87 -4.03 1.95 13.01
C GLU A 87 -4.96 2.56 11.95
N LEU A 88 -4.50 2.62 10.69
CA LEU A 88 -5.33 3.12 9.60
C LEU A 88 -6.60 2.28 9.41
N LEU A 89 -6.46 0.96 9.47
CA LEU A 89 -7.61 0.05 9.38
C LEU A 89 -8.62 0.31 10.48
N ASP A 90 -8.16 0.49 11.72
CA ASP A 90 -9.03 0.76 12.87
C ASP A 90 -9.77 2.09 12.70
N LEU A 91 -9.08 3.14 12.25
CA LEU A 91 -9.70 4.43 11.95
C LEU A 91 -10.77 4.32 10.85
N CYS A 92 -10.47 3.61 9.78
CA CYS A 92 -11.44 3.38 8.70
C CYS A 92 -12.68 2.64 9.20
N LYS A 93 -12.53 1.66 10.07
CA LYS A 93 -13.66 0.91 10.65
C LYS A 93 -14.51 1.79 11.58
N ILE A 94 -13.90 2.67 12.35
CA ILE A 94 -14.62 3.63 13.18
C ILE A 94 -15.45 4.58 12.30
N VAL A 95 -14.85 5.15 11.26
CA VAL A 95 -15.54 6.06 10.33
C VAL A 95 -16.67 5.34 9.60
N ARG A 96 -16.46 4.09 9.19
CA ARG A 96 -17.51 3.27 8.55
C ARG A 96 -18.72 3.07 9.48
N ALA A 97 -18.46 2.83 10.76
CA ALA A 97 -19.51 2.60 11.77
C ALA A 97 -20.21 3.90 12.18
N ASP A 98 -19.49 5.03 12.18
CA ASP A 98 -20.00 6.33 12.58
C ASP A 98 -19.42 7.44 11.69
N HIS A 99 -20.19 7.85 10.69
CA HIS A 99 -19.78 8.87 9.72
C HIS A 99 -19.52 10.25 10.35
N SER A 100 -20.08 10.51 11.52
CA SER A 100 -19.81 11.78 12.24
C SER A 100 -18.36 11.92 12.68
N GLN A 101 -17.60 10.82 12.73
CA GLN A 101 -16.19 10.80 13.08
C GLN A 101 -15.25 11.11 11.88
N ALA A 102 -15.77 11.15 10.66
CA ALA A 102 -14.96 11.25 9.45
C ALA A 102 -14.07 12.49 9.43
N GLU A 103 -14.63 13.66 9.72
CA GLU A 103 -13.90 14.94 9.68
C GLU A 103 -12.80 15.02 10.75
N GLU A 104 -13.01 14.39 11.88
CA GLU A 104 -12.03 14.38 12.98
C GLU A 104 -10.92 13.34 12.76
N LEU A 105 -11.28 12.12 12.37
CA LEU A 105 -10.34 11.00 12.33
C LEU A 105 -9.60 10.87 10.99
N LEU A 106 -10.29 11.09 9.89
CA LEU A 106 -9.73 10.98 8.54
C LEU A 106 -10.18 12.17 7.69
N PRO A 107 -9.72 13.39 8.03
CA PRO A 107 -10.10 14.58 7.30
C PRO A 107 -9.62 14.55 5.85
N SER A 108 -10.45 15.07 4.95
CA SER A 108 -10.06 15.26 3.56
C SER A 108 -8.97 16.33 3.43
N ALA A 109 -8.21 16.27 2.34
CA ALA A 109 -7.15 17.21 2.04
C ALA A 109 -7.36 17.83 0.68
N SER A 110 -7.26 19.15 0.59
CA SER A 110 -7.27 19.86 -0.67
C SER A 110 -5.91 19.77 -1.36
N GLY A 111 -5.90 19.71 -2.67
CA GLY A 111 -4.70 19.71 -3.48
C GLY A 111 -5.07 19.81 -4.95
N PHE A 112 -4.15 20.28 -5.79
CA PHE A 112 -4.44 20.58 -7.18
C PHE A 112 -4.97 19.35 -7.96
N PHE A 113 -4.50 18.17 -7.61
CA PHE A 113 -4.88 16.90 -8.27
C PHE A 113 -5.61 15.93 -7.35
N PHE A 114 -6.02 16.37 -6.15
CA PHE A 114 -6.46 15.49 -5.07
C PHE A 114 -7.95 15.14 -5.12
N GLY A 115 -8.72 15.75 -6.01
CA GLY A 115 -10.16 15.54 -6.10
C GLY A 115 -10.95 16.37 -5.09
N GLY A 116 -12.20 15.98 -4.87
CA GLY A 116 -13.11 16.69 -3.97
C GLY A 116 -12.79 16.49 -2.49
N THR A 117 -13.28 17.41 -1.67
CA THR A 117 -13.08 17.38 -0.21
C THR A 117 -14.37 17.11 0.56
N ASP A 118 -15.46 16.80 -0.14
CA ASP A 118 -16.76 16.50 0.47
C ASP A 118 -16.77 15.10 1.09
N TYR A 119 -17.49 14.96 2.20
CA TYR A 119 -17.70 13.67 2.87
C TYR A 119 -18.95 13.01 2.27
N ASP A 120 -18.83 12.59 1.01
CA ASP A 120 -19.87 12.04 0.17
C ASP A 120 -19.69 10.54 -0.08
N GLU A 121 -20.45 9.99 -1.01
CA GLU A 121 -20.38 8.58 -1.39
C GLU A 121 -18.97 8.18 -1.84
N TRP A 122 -18.26 9.04 -2.56
CA TRP A 122 -16.90 8.77 -3.03
C TRP A 122 -15.93 8.65 -1.87
N TYR A 123 -16.05 9.53 -0.87
CA TYR A 123 -15.26 9.47 0.35
C TYR A 123 -15.44 8.10 1.06
N TYR A 124 -16.68 7.67 1.26
CA TYR A 124 -16.96 6.41 1.96
C TYR A 124 -16.64 5.17 1.13
N ASN A 125 -16.71 5.23 -0.20
CA ASN A 125 -16.21 4.18 -1.06
C ASN A 125 -14.69 4.00 -0.92
N ASP A 126 -13.95 5.08 -0.78
CA ASP A 126 -12.51 5.03 -0.50
C ASP A 126 -12.23 4.39 0.87
N ILE A 127 -13.04 4.71 1.88
CA ILE A 127 -12.94 4.06 3.20
C ILE A 127 -13.16 2.55 3.09
N GLU A 128 -14.19 2.10 2.38
CA GLU A 128 -14.46 0.67 2.17
C GLU A 128 -13.34 -0.03 1.39
N ASN A 129 -12.85 0.58 0.33
CA ASN A 129 -11.71 0.06 -0.41
C ASN A 129 -10.47 -0.08 0.47
N THR A 130 -10.20 0.93 1.30
CA THR A 130 -9.07 0.92 2.23
C THR A 130 -9.18 -0.22 3.24
N ILE A 131 -10.36 -0.44 3.82
CA ILE A 131 -10.61 -1.56 4.73
C ILE A 131 -10.28 -2.89 4.04
N SER A 132 -10.80 -3.10 2.84
CA SER A 132 -10.58 -4.33 2.07
C SER A 132 -9.08 -4.56 1.79
N VAL A 133 -8.37 -3.54 1.33
CA VAL A 133 -6.93 -3.59 1.04
C VAL A 133 -6.14 -3.94 2.30
N LEU A 134 -6.42 -3.27 3.42
CA LEU A 134 -5.66 -3.45 4.65
C LEU A 134 -5.96 -4.77 5.35
N GLU A 135 -7.20 -5.24 5.33
CA GLU A 135 -7.53 -6.56 5.87
C GLU A 135 -6.79 -7.65 5.11
N ASP A 136 -6.78 -7.59 3.78
CA ASP A 136 -6.04 -8.54 2.94
C ASP A 136 -4.53 -8.46 3.20
N ALA A 137 -3.96 -7.26 3.23
CA ALA A 137 -2.54 -7.06 3.49
C ALA A 137 -2.11 -7.59 4.87
N LEU A 138 -2.93 -7.38 5.90
CA LEU A 138 -2.60 -7.78 7.27
C LEU A 138 -2.79 -9.29 7.55
N GLU A 139 -3.49 -10.02 6.69
CA GLU A 139 -3.56 -11.49 6.77
C GLU A 139 -2.19 -12.12 6.51
N ASP A 140 -1.38 -11.54 5.64
CA ASP A 140 -0.04 -12.02 5.35
C ASP A 140 0.95 -11.51 6.40
N LYS A 141 1.61 -12.44 7.08
CA LYS A 141 2.57 -12.13 8.15
C LYS A 141 3.98 -11.84 7.63
N ASN A 142 4.24 -12.12 6.36
CA ASN A 142 5.54 -11.94 5.73
C ASN A 142 5.51 -10.73 4.79
N GLY A 143 6.69 -10.20 4.49
CA GLY A 143 6.84 -9.08 3.58
C GLY A 143 6.90 -7.74 4.29
N GLU A 144 7.37 -6.76 3.55
CA GLU A 144 7.52 -5.37 3.97
C GLU A 144 6.63 -4.49 3.10
N TYR A 145 5.99 -3.50 3.71
CA TYR A 145 5.06 -2.61 3.01
C TYR A 145 5.68 -1.25 2.75
N TYR A 146 5.40 -0.71 1.58
CA TYR A 146 5.84 0.61 1.14
C TYR A 146 4.68 1.36 0.52
N TYR A 147 4.54 2.63 0.90
CA TYR A 147 3.56 3.54 0.33
C TYR A 147 4.24 4.52 -0.60
N THR A 148 3.65 4.76 -1.75
CA THR A 148 4.08 5.79 -2.68
C THR A 148 2.88 6.43 -3.38
N SER A 149 3.08 7.62 -3.87
CA SER A 149 2.05 8.36 -4.61
C SER A 149 2.66 9.05 -5.83
N SER A 150 1.78 9.41 -6.75
CA SER A 150 2.13 10.14 -7.96
C SER A 150 1.04 11.19 -8.22
N TRP A 151 1.44 12.43 -8.33
CA TRP A 151 0.50 13.54 -8.59
C TRP A 151 1.14 14.70 -9.35
#